data_3aba515ec98e27f17f953fba4438c283
#
_entry.id   3aba515ec98e27f17f953fba4438c283
#
_cell.length_a   1.000
_cell.length_b   1.000
_cell.length_c   1.000
_cell.angle_alpha   90.00
_cell.angle_beta   90.00
_cell.angle_gamma   90.00
#
_symmetry.space_group_name_H-M   'P 1'
#
loop_
_entity.id
_entity.type
_entity.pdbx_description
1 polymer ?
#
loop_
_entity_poly.entity_id
_entity_poly.type
_entity_poly.pdbx_seq_one_letter_code
_entity_poly.pdbx_strand_id
1 'polypeptide(L)'
;VLEEVKDGEGIGRVGKLPHPMTLRECGEKVKEAYGIPNVRLFGDPDTQVSLAGICPGAGKSTMPLALGFGCDVYITGDIDHHTGIDAVDQGLCIIDAGHYGVEHIFMEDVKAYLEKVLTGVHMDCVAVKHPFVVI
;
A
#
# COMPACT_ATOMS: atom_id res chain seq x y z
N VAL A 1 -11.05 -7.58 -4.64
CA VAL A 1 -10.56 -6.34 -5.25
C VAL A 1 -11.28 -5.15 -4.66
N LEU A 2 -10.64 -3.96 -4.59
CA LEU A 2 -11.28 -2.71 -4.21
C LEU A 2 -12.17 -2.18 -5.33
N GLU A 3 -11.64 -2.14 -6.54
CA GLU A 3 -12.34 -1.71 -7.75
C GLU A 3 -12.21 -2.79 -8.81
N GLU A 4 -13.32 -3.43 -9.14
CA GLU A 4 -13.33 -4.47 -10.16
C GLU A 4 -13.32 -3.84 -11.56
N VAL A 5 -12.41 -4.30 -12.40
CA VAL A 5 -12.29 -3.88 -13.80
C VAL A 5 -12.91 -4.94 -14.71
N LYS A 6 -12.60 -6.21 -14.50
CA LYS A 6 -13.12 -7.32 -15.29
C LYS A 6 -12.91 -8.68 -14.61
N ASP A 7 -13.94 -9.52 -14.58
CA ASP A 7 -13.89 -10.94 -14.21
C ASP A 7 -13.20 -11.22 -12.85
N GLY A 8 -13.47 -10.38 -11.84
CA GLY A 8 -12.87 -10.47 -10.51
C GLY A 8 -11.46 -9.89 -10.39
N GLU A 9 -10.91 -9.39 -11.49
CA GLU A 9 -9.64 -8.68 -11.51
C GLU A 9 -9.86 -7.16 -11.45
N GLY A 10 -8.91 -6.44 -10.84
CA GLY A 10 -9.04 -5.01 -10.69
C GLY A 10 -7.99 -4.39 -9.76
N ILE A 11 -8.23 -3.14 -9.45
CA ILE A 11 -7.33 -2.28 -8.68
C ILE A 11 -7.51 -2.53 -7.19
N GLY A 12 -6.39 -2.63 -6.47
CA GLY A 12 -6.36 -2.81 -5.03
C GLY A 12 -6.95 -4.13 -4.53
N ARG A 13 -6.84 -4.34 -3.24
CA ARG A 13 -7.38 -5.53 -2.56
C ARG A 13 -7.93 -5.15 -1.19
N VAL A 14 -8.88 -5.94 -0.70
CA VAL A 14 -9.38 -5.88 0.67
C VAL A 14 -9.17 -7.24 1.30
N GLY A 15 -8.68 -7.27 2.53
CA GLY A 15 -8.45 -8.50 3.24
C GLY A 15 -8.36 -8.32 4.75
N LYS A 16 -8.68 -9.38 5.48
CA LYS A 16 -8.48 -9.41 6.92
C LYS A 16 -7.00 -9.55 7.24
N LEU A 17 -6.55 -8.80 8.24
CA LEU A 17 -5.23 -9.03 8.83
C LEU A 17 -5.21 -10.40 9.53
N PRO A 18 -4.02 -11.00 9.72
CA PRO A 18 -3.89 -12.33 10.37
C PRO A 18 -4.52 -12.38 11.77
N HIS A 19 -4.47 -11.25 12.47
CA HIS A 19 -5.10 -10.98 13.76
C HIS A 19 -5.28 -9.46 13.92
N PRO A 20 -6.19 -9.00 14.78
CA PRO A 20 -6.26 -7.59 15.13
C PRO A 20 -4.93 -7.11 15.71
N MET A 21 -4.51 -5.91 15.31
CA MET A 21 -3.26 -5.30 15.76
C MET A 21 -3.43 -3.78 15.81
N THR A 22 -2.50 -3.08 16.45
CA THR A 22 -2.50 -1.62 16.43
C THR A 22 -2.10 -1.08 15.05
N LEU A 23 -2.51 0.14 14.73
CA LEU A 23 -2.08 0.84 13.51
C LEU A 23 -0.55 0.90 13.41
N ARG A 24 0.12 1.12 14.53
CA ARG A 24 1.59 1.11 14.65
C ARG A 24 2.17 -0.24 14.24
N GLU A 25 1.68 -1.34 14.83
CA GLU A 25 2.14 -2.70 14.50
C GLU A 25 1.88 -3.03 13.02
N CYS A 26 0.74 -2.59 12.49
CA CYS A 26 0.44 -2.73 11.07
C CYS A 26 1.43 -1.95 10.21
N GLY A 27 1.78 -0.72 10.60
CA GLY A 27 2.79 0.10 9.94
C GLY A 27 4.17 -0.55 9.92
N GLU A 28 4.61 -1.15 11.03
CA GLU A 28 5.88 -1.89 11.08
C GLU A 28 5.86 -3.11 10.15
N LYS A 29 4.74 -3.84 10.07
CA LYS A 29 4.59 -4.95 9.11
C LYS A 29 4.64 -4.48 7.65
N VAL A 30 4.06 -3.33 7.35
CA VAL A 30 4.15 -2.73 6.01
C VAL A 30 5.60 -2.38 5.68
N LYS A 31 6.34 -1.78 6.60
CA LYS A 31 7.77 -1.48 6.41
C LYS A 31 8.58 -2.75 6.13
N GLU A 32 8.35 -3.80 6.92
CA GLU A 32 9.03 -5.08 6.74
C GLU A 32 8.68 -5.73 5.40
N ALA A 33 7.39 -5.81 5.07
CA ALA A 33 6.91 -6.47 3.86
C ALA A 33 7.40 -5.81 2.58
N TYR A 34 7.49 -4.48 2.58
CA TYR A 34 7.96 -3.71 1.42
C TYR A 34 9.46 -3.35 1.46
N GLY A 35 10.16 -3.68 2.55
CA GLY A 35 11.59 -3.36 2.69
C GLY A 35 11.87 -1.85 2.72
N ILE A 36 10.96 -1.04 3.26
CA ILE A 36 11.07 0.42 3.31
C ILE A 36 11.39 0.91 4.72
N PRO A 37 12.15 2.02 4.86
CA PRO A 37 12.63 2.47 6.15
C PRO A 37 11.56 3.17 7.01
N ASN A 38 10.55 3.76 6.39
CA ASN A 38 9.53 4.57 7.08
C ASN A 38 8.19 4.53 6.36
N VAL A 39 7.13 4.84 7.12
CA VAL A 39 5.77 5.09 6.65
C VAL A 39 5.20 6.28 7.42
N ARG A 40 4.19 6.95 6.86
CA ARG A 40 3.37 7.92 7.58
C ARG A 40 2.08 7.26 8.05
N LEU A 41 1.71 7.49 9.30
CA LEU A 41 0.44 7.01 9.86
C LEU A 41 -0.52 8.20 9.97
N PHE A 42 -1.73 8.04 9.46
CA PHE A 42 -2.85 8.94 9.70
C PHE A 42 -3.85 8.19 10.59
N GLY A 43 -4.17 8.76 11.74
CA GLY A 43 -4.95 8.14 12.82
C GLY A 43 -4.11 7.95 14.09
N ASP A 44 -4.77 7.53 15.16
CA ASP A 44 -4.10 7.22 16.41
C ASP A 44 -3.30 5.91 16.25
N PRO A 45 -1.96 5.92 16.50
CA PRO A 45 -1.13 4.72 16.38
C PRO A 45 -1.59 3.51 17.20
N ASP A 46 -2.35 3.73 18.26
CA ASP A 46 -2.85 2.67 19.16
C ASP A 46 -4.24 2.15 18.73
N THR A 47 -4.85 2.73 17.69
CA THR A 47 -6.11 2.23 17.13
C THR A 47 -5.99 0.78 16.66
N GLN A 48 -6.95 -0.07 17.06
CA GLN A 48 -7.01 -1.46 16.62
C GLN A 48 -7.55 -1.55 15.18
N VAL A 49 -6.85 -2.27 14.34
CA VAL A 49 -7.20 -2.53 12.94
C VAL A 49 -7.24 -4.03 12.66
N SER A 50 -8.17 -4.46 11.82
CA SER A 50 -8.40 -5.88 11.49
C SER A 50 -8.72 -6.12 10.02
N LEU A 51 -9.35 -5.16 9.35
CA LEU A 51 -9.66 -5.20 7.92
C LEU A 51 -8.86 -4.13 7.18
N ALA A 52 -8.03 -4.56 6.26
CA ALA A 52 -7.16 -3.69 5.49
C ALA A 52 -7.61 -3.57 4.03
N GLY A 53 -7.64 -2.36 3.51
CA GLY A 53 -7.61 -2.07 2.08
C GLY A 53 -6.19 -1.76 1.64
N ILE A 54 -5.81 -2.15 0.43
CA ILE A 54 -4.52 -1.80 -0.14
C ILE A 54 -4.67 -1.39 -1.60
N CYS A 55 -4.03 -0.29 -1.99
CA CYS A 55 -3.91 0.14 -3.37
C CYS A 55 -2.52 0.74 -3.60
N PRO A 56 -1.70 0.16 -4.48
CA PRO A 56 -0.38 0.71 -4.80
C PRO A 56 -0.49 2.07 -5.48
N GLY A 57 0.62 2.81 -5.49
CA GLY A 57 0.70 4.14 -6.06
C GLY A 57 -0.04 5.20 -5.23
N ALA A 58 -0.59 6.21 -5.89
CA ALA A 58 -1.39 7.27 -5.26
C ALA A 58 -2.87 6.85 -5.16
N GLY A 59 -3.22 6.11 -4.13
CA GLY A 59 -4.55 5.50 -3.98
C GLY A 59 -5.67 6.42 -3.49
N LYS A 60 -5.52 7.74 -3.60
CA LYS A 60 -6.53 8.70 -3.16
C LYS A 60 -7.91 8.46 -3.80
N SER A 61 -7.94 8.11 -5.07
CA SER A 61 -9.21 7.89 -5.82
C SER A 61 -9.97 6.64 -5.38
N THR A 62 -9.28 5.64 -4.86
CA THR A 62 -9.87 4.37 -4.41
C THR A 62 -10.13 4.33 -2.90
N MET A 63 -9.71 5.35 -2.15
CA MET A 63 -9.98 5.47 -0.72
C MET A 63 -11.49 5.41 -0.36
N PRO A 64 -12.42 6.06 -1.11
CA PRO A 64 -13.85 5.93 -0.84
C PRO A 64 -14.37 4.49 -0.94
N LEU A 65 -13.74 3.66 -1.78
CA LEU A 65 -14.08 2.24 -1.87
C LEU A 65 -13.63 1.48 -0.62
N ALA A 66 -12.42 1.76 -0.10
CA ALA A 66 -11.96 1.18 1.16
C ALA A 66 -12.91 1.52 2.33
N LEU A 67 -13.36 2.77 2.41
CA LEU A 67 -14.41 3.19 3.34
C LEU A 67 -15.72 2.39 3.13
N GLY A 68 -16.16 2.26 1.89
CA GLY A 68 -17.38 1.51 1.53
C GLY A 68 -17.32 0.03 1.89
N PHE A 69 -16.13 -0.58 1.88
CA PHE A 69 -15.90 -1.94 2.36
C PHE A 69 -15.77 -2.05 3.88
N GLY A 70 -15.76 -0.93 4.60
CA GLY A 70 -15.59 -0.90 6.05
C GLY A 70 -14.17 -1.26 6.50
N CYS A 71 -13.16 -0.91 5.70
CA CYS A 71 -11.77 -1.11 6.10
C CYS A 71 -11.43 -0.24 7.33
N ASP A 72 -10.68 -0.81 8.28
CA ASP A 72 -10.15 -0.07 9.42
C ASP A 72 -8.88 0.70 9.03
N VAL A 73 -8.11 0.16 8.10
CA VAL A 73 -6.85 0.74 7.63
C VAL A 73 -6.72 0.65 6.11
N TYR A 74 -6.17 1.69 5.51
CA TYR A 74 -5.88 1.76 4.08
C TYR A 74 -4.39 1.98 3.83
N ILE A 75 -3.76 1.06 3.09
CA ILE A 75 -2.32 1.06 2.78
C ILE A 75 -2.13 1.55 1.35
N THR A 76 -1.40 2.65 1.18
CA THR A 76 -1.22 3.30 -0.12
C THR A 76 0.00 4.22 -0.12
N GLY A 77 0.12 5.11 -1.10
CA GLY A 77 1.16 6.16 -1.16
C GLY A 77 0.59 7.53 -1.49
N ASP A 78 1.43 8.55 -1.25
CA ASP A 78 1.21 9.95 -1.68
C ASP A 78 -0.10 10.58 -1.16
N ILE A 79 -0.44 10.33 0.09
CA ILE A 79 -1.61 10.95 0.72
C ILE A 79 -1.28 12.37 1.17
N ASP A 80 -2.05 13.33 0.68
CA ASP A 80 -1.96 14.72 1.12
C ASP A 80 -2.61 14.94 2.48
N HIS A 81 -2.25 16.05 3.12
CA HIS A 81 -2.69 16.39 4.47
C HIS A 81 -4.23 16.38 4.62
N HIS A 82 -4.93 17.03 3.70
CA HIS A 82 -6.40 17.15 3.78
C HIS A 82 -7.08 15.80 3.60
N THR A 83 -6.64 15.02 2.62
CA THR A 83 -7.14 13.66 2.41
C THR A 83 -6.92 12.76 3.63
N GLY A 84 -5.78 12.90 4.31
CA GLY A 84 -5.51 12.15 5.53
C GLY A 84 -6.45 12.51 6.68
N ILE A 85 -6.71 13.81 6.89
CA ILE A 85 -7.68 14.28 7.90
C ILE A 85 -9.07 13.75 7.57
N ASP A 86 -9.54 13.95 6.35
CA ASP A 86 -10.88 13.52 5.92
C ASP A 86 -11.11 12.02 6.10
N ALA A 87 -10.07 11.21 5.88
CA ALA A 87 -10.13 9.76 6.09
C ALA A 87 -10.29 9.41 7.57
N VAL A 88 -9.46 10.02 8.43
CA VAL A 88 -9.49 9.79 9.87
C VAL A 88 -10.82 10.21 10.47
N ASP A 89 -11.37 11.35 10.05
CA ASP A 89 -12.68 11.84 10.50
C ASP A 89 -13.83 10.89 10.10
N GLN A 90 -13.64 10.11 9.03
CA GLN A 90 -14.56 9.06 8.59
C GLN A 90 -14.26 7.68 9.21
N GLY A 91 -13.29 7.58 10.10
CA GLY A 91 -12.95 6.35 10.81
C GLY A 91 -11.97 5.42 10.06
N LEU A 92 -11.33 5.89 8.98
CA LEU A 92 -10.34 5.13 8.22
C LEU A 92 -8.93 5.59 8.58
N CYS A 93 -8.14 4.71 9.21
CA CYS A 93 -6.71 4.94 9.37
C CYS A 93 -6.00 4.78 8.02
N ILE A 94 -4.89 5.52 7.82
CA ILE A 94 -4.07 5.35 6.60
C ILE A 94 -2.61 5.05 6.99
N ILE A 95 -2.02 4.11 6.26
CA ILE A 95 -0.58 3.87 6.22
C ILE A 95 -0.10 4.32 4.84
N ASP A 96 0.59 5.46 4.80
CA ASP A 96 1.20 5.97 3.59
C ASP A 96 2.66 5.55 3.53
N ALA A 97 2.94 4.61 2.65
CA ALA A 97 4.26 4.03 2.42
C ALA A 97 5.02 4.73 1.26
N GLY A 98 4.46 5.82 0.74
CA GLY A 98 4.94 6.51 -0.45
C GLY A 98 4.64 5.71 -1.74
N HIS A 99 4.51 6.42 -2.84
CA HIS A 99 4.18 5.82 -4.15
C HIS A 99 5.17 4.71 -4.52
N TYR A 100 6.44 5.04 -4.54
CA TYR A 100 7.50 4.08 -4.79
C TYR A 100 7.52 2.94 -3.78
N GLY A 101 7.26 3.24 -2.50
CA GLY A 101 7.29 2.24 -1.42
C GLY A 101 6.33 1.07 -1.64
N VAL A 102 5.15 1.32 -2.20
CA VAL A 102 4.14 0.28 -2.46
C VAL A 102 4.23 -0.32 -3.87
N GLU A 103 5.07 0.22 -4.76
CA GLU A 103 5.16 -0.24 -6.15
C GLU A 103 6.46 -0.95 -6.50
N HIS A 104 7.59 -0.57 -5.90
CA HIS A 104 8.90 -1.05 -6.34
C HIS A 104 9.06 -2.58 -6.31
N ILE A 105 8.30 -3.28 -5.47
CA ILE A 105 8.37 -4.74 -5.35
C ILE A 105 8.00 -5.47 -6.64
N PHE A 106 7.16 -4.86 -7.50
CA PHE A 106 6.74 -5.50 -8.75
C PHE A 106 7.89 -5.72 -9.74
N MET A 107 8.97 -4.96 -9.62
CA MET A 107 10.11 -5.04 -10.54
C MET A 107 10.77 -6.42 -10.50
N GLU A 108 10.96 -6.98 -9.30
CA GLU A 108 11.55 -8.31 -9.15
C GLU A 108 10.59 -9.40 -9.66
N ASP A 109 9.29 -9.28 -9.42
CA ASP A 109 8.29 -10.20 -9.91
C ASP A 109 8.21 -10.19 -11.44
N VAL A 110 8.21 -8.99 -12.04
CA VAL A 110 8.20 -8.83 -13.51
C VAL A 110 9.49 -9.40 -14.11
N LYS A 111 10.65 -9.12 -13.53
CA LYS A 111 11.92 -9.71 -13.95
C LYS A 111 11.84 -11.24 -13.92
N ALA A 112 11.46 -11.80 -12.78
CA ALA A 112 11.35 -13.25 -12.61
C ALA A 112 10.35 -13.91 -13.59
N TYR A 113 9.27 -13.21 -13.94
CA TYR A 113 8.35 -13.66 -14.97
C TYR A 113 8.96 -13.61 -16.36
N LEU A 114 9.58 -12.48 -16.73
CA LEU A 114 10.17 -12.29 -18.05
C LEU A 114 11.34 -13.25 -18.32
N GLU A 115 12.17 -13.53 -17.32
CA GLU A 115 13.26 -14.53 -17.42
C GLU A 115 12.77 -15.93 -17.73
N LYS A 116 11.52 -16.27 -17.35
CA LYS A 116 10.91 -17.56 -17.68
C LYS A 116 10.35 -17.65 -19.10
N VAL A 117 9.92 -16.52 -19.66
CA VAL A 117 9.21 -16.50 -20.95
C VAL A 117 10.08 -16.02 -22.11
N LEU A 118 11.17 -15.29 -21.83
CA LEU A 118 12.09 -14.77 -22.83
C LEU A 118 13.44 -15.50 -22.74
N THR A 119 13.96 -15.95 -23.88
CA THR A 119 15.26 -16.59 -23.99
C THR A 119 16.26 -15.66 -24.68
N GLY A 120 17.53 -15.68 -24.25
CA GLY A 120 18.60 -14.91 -24.88
C GLY A 120 18.56 -13.40 -24.57
N VAL A 121 17.77 -12.98 -23.60
CA VAL A 121 17.70 -11.59 -23.12
C VAL A 121 18.29 -11.55 -21.71
N HIS A 122 19.24 -10.64 -21.48
CA HIS A 122 19.74 -10.33 -20.13
C HIS A 122 18.86 -9.23 -19.51
N MET A 123 18.48 -9.40 -18.24
CA MET A 123 17.58 -8.47 -17.53
C MET A 123 18.18 -8.06 -16.20
N ASP A 124 18.22 -6.76 -15.97
CA ASP A 124 18.67 -6.18 -14.71
C ASP A 124 17.60 -5.27 -14.12
N CYS A 125 17.42 -5.33 -12.80
CA CYS A 125 16.64 -4.33 -12.06
C CYS A 125 17.57 -3.17 -11.70
N VAL A 126 17.23 -1.96 -12.14
CA VAL A 126 17.96 -0.75 -11.77
C VAL A 126 17.47 -0.27 -10.41
N ALA A 127 18.41 -0.07 -9.49
CA ALA A 127 18.10 0.49 -8.18
C ALA A 127 17.52 1.91 -8.34
N VAL A 128 16.35 2.12 -7.75
CA VAL A 128 15.71 3.44 -7.75
C VAL A 128 16.37 4.33 -6.70
N LYS A 129 16.60 5.57 -7.07
CA LYS A 129 17.06 6.62 -6.16
C LYS A 129 15.88 7.50 -5.81
N HIS A 130 15.58 7.60 -4.51
CA HIS A 130 14.61 8.58 -4.04
C HIS A 130 15.08 10.00 -4.35
N PRO A 131 14.19 10.89 -4.83
CA PRO A 131 14.52 12.29 -5.08
C PRO A 131 14.63 13.13 -3.79
N PHE A 132 14.36 12.52 -2.64
CA PHE A 132 14.36 13.15 -1.32
C PHE A 132 14.91 12.18 -0.27
N VAL A 133 15.26 12.72 0.88
CA VAL A 133 15.59 11.96 2.09
C VAL A 133 14.66 12.39 3.22
N VAL A 134 14.32 11.44 4.09
CA VAL A 134 13.61 11.71 5.35
C VAL A 134 14.66 11.78 6.45
N ILE A 135 14.68 12.87 7.20
CA ILE A 135 15.63 13.15 8.28
C ILE A 135 14.92 13.14 9.64
#